data_ded90277b4011e4e00effea051afdc10
#
_entry.id   ded90277b4011e4e00effea051afdc10
#
_cell.length_a   1.000
_cell.length_b   1.000
_cell.length_c   1.000
_cell.angle_alpha   90.00
_cell.angle_beta   90.00
_cell.angle_gamma   90.00
#
_symmetry.space_group_name_H-M   'P 1'
#
loop_
_entity.id
_entity.type
_entity.pdbx_description
1 polymer ?
#
loop_
_entity_poly.entity_id
_entity_poly.type
_entity_poly.pdbx_seq_one_letter_code
_entity_poly.pdbx_strand_id
1 'polypeptide(L)'
;MKVELNQRVVLNGSKGVVRYLGHVDGTSGEWAGIDWDDTSRGKHDGSLEDGRRYFTASFPSSASFVREHCLHTGVELFGAIQAKYAPVAADEDGDDDVEQCDVAATTAECTRGGGKGRWQLVNMDKIRRKQRDVFRLRCIVLSWSNVSHFDASKVGNRTFNECVELDLTETLVGKWTQICQILTNFSALRVFHLSGNRIEPLGPDTGEEAAAAFEQIKRELAACRITHLSMNKCRLDEQTSALLTALFTCLEEIYLADNGLAHYAPVGDCARLRVVDLQHNAFGGGDGRLPAISRLPSLEYLNLSSCGLSRLNLDDDDGGFCALQTLILQGNPICRWEAVDELARLPVLAKLILRGAPLPGARGVDSREMIIAKLPQILDLDRCDVSPVARRSAELLFLSRFGVEPIAPEHSATLARLAAIYDMQNDMQNGLHQQCPSSGAAAPPAATASTIYSKRVRLEHAGRSKERSLSLALPIHKIVGLGARLLGFDPDALKGVELRRADPAYPAELLCRTMDNLLRQFDIDDGDVLVFV
;
A
#
# COMPACT_ATOMS: atom_id res chain seq x y z
N MET A 1 -29.04 12.81 25.98
CA MET A 1 -28.20 13.81 25.30
C MET A 1 -28.90 14.15 24.01
N LYS A 2 -29.13 15.40 23.70
CA LYS A 2 -29.79 15.79 22.45
C LYS A 2 -28.79 15.66 21.30
N VAL A 3 -29.21 15.04 20.21
CA VAL A 3 -28.36 14.84 19.03
C VAL A 3 -28.29 16.15 18.23
N GLU A 4 -27.15 16.46 17.65
CA GLU A 4 -26.93 17.68 16.85
C GLU A 4 -26.79 17.35 15.36
N LEU A 5 -27.09 18.35 14.53
CA LEU A 5 -26.85 18.27 13.09
C LEU A 5 -25.34 18.11 12.80
N ASN A 6 -25.00 17.28 11.82
CA ASN A 6 -23.62 16.91 11.46
C ASN A 6 -22.83 16.17 12.56
N GLN A 7 -23.49 15.73 13.63
CA GLN A 7 -22.88 14.90 14.65
C GLN A 7 -22.71 13.45 14.13
N ARG A 8 -21.60 12.82 14.50
CA ARG A 8 -21.36 11.40 14.29
C ARG A 8 -22.13 10.60 15.32
N VAL A 9 -22.79 9.55 14.89
CA VAL A 9 -23.61 8.67 15.75
C VAL A 9 -23.39 7.20 15.40
N VAL A 10 -23.76 6.34 16.33
CA VAL A 10 -23.74 4.89 16.11
C VAL A 10 -25.08 4.26 16.50
N LEU A 11 -25.53 3.30 15.72
CA LEU A 11 -26.71 2.49 15.99
C LEU A 11 -26.44 1.03 15.58
N ASN A 12 -26.55 0.10 16.53
CA ASN A 12 -26.31 -1.32 16.31
C ASN A 12 -24.96 -1.61 15.59
N GLY A 13 -23.90 -0.92 16.04
CA GLY A 13 -22.56 -1.08 15.49
C GLY A 13 -22.29 -0.33 14.17
N SER A 14 -23.32 0.21 13.51
CA SER A 14 -23.12 1.02 12.30
C SER A 14 -23.01 2.49 12.63
N LYS A 15 -22.07 3.17 12.01
CA LYS A 15 -21.76 4.59 12.19
C LYS A 15 -22.35 5.41 11.06
N GLY A 16 -22.70 6.67 11.36
CA GLY A 16 -23.25 7.60 10.37
C GLY A 16 -23.18 9.04 10.86
N VAL A 17 -23.66 9.94 10.02
CA VAL A 17 -23.74 11.39 10.29
C VAL A 17 -25.19 11.81 10.29
N VAL A 18 -25.59 12.60 11.28
CA VAL A 18 -26.92 13.22 11.35
C VAL A 18 -27.01 14.33 10.31
N ARG A 19 -27.90 14.18 9.32
CA ARG A 19 -28.10 15.16 8.26
C ARG A 19 -29.42 15.92 8.35
N TYR A 20 -30.35 15.41 9.15
CA TYR A 20 -31.66 16.05 9.37
C TYR A 20 -32.14 15.79 10.80
N LEU A 21 -32.75 16.76 11.40
CA LEU A 21 -33.46 16.67 12.68
C LEU A 21 -34.79 17.40 12.55
N GLY A 22 -35.90 16.72 12.79
CA GLY A 22 -37.23 17.32 12.73
C GLY A 22 -38.33 16.34 12.41
N HIS A 23 -39.48 16.91 12.05
CA HIS A 23 -40.70 16.16 11.70
C HIS A 23 -40.61 15.61 10.27
N VAL A 24 -41.07 14.39 10.09
CA VAL A 24 -41.21 13.74 8.78
C VAL A 24 -42.71 13.59 8.49
N ASP A 25 -43.15 14.11 7.37
CA ASP A 25 -44.58 14.12 6.99
C ASP A 25 -45.18 12.71 6.99
N GLY A 26 -46.42 12.62 7.41
CA GLY A 26 -47.11 11.34 7.56
C GLY A 26 -46.72 10.52 8.79
N THR A 27 -45.84 11.05 9.65
CA THR A 27 -45.38 10.38 10.86
C THR A 27 -45.57 11.24 12.11
N SER A 28 -45.58 10.66 13.28
CA SER A 28 -45.65 11.39 14.56
C SER A 28 -44.25 11.57 15.17
N GLY A 29 -44.01 12.72 15.83
CA GLY A 29 -42.79 13.02 16.59
C GLY A 29 -41.58 13.36 15.71
N GLU A 30 -40.43 13.58 16.37
CA GLU A 30 -39.20 13.98 15.71
C GLU A 30 -38.37 12.78 15.25
N TRP A 31 -37.67 12.98 14.14
CA TRP A 31 -36.79 12.00 13.50
C TRP A 31 -35.44 12.59 13.24
N ALA A 32 -34.42 11.72 13.30
CA ALA A 32 -33.09 12.01 12.80
C ALA A 32 -32.90 11.31 11.45
N GLY A 33 -32.55 12.08 10.42
CA GLY A 33 -32.11 11.56 9.13
C GLY A 33 -30.61 11.28 9.19
N ILE A 34 -30.23 10.02 9.04
CA ILE A 34 -28.85 9.57 9.14
C ILE A 34 -28.32 9.16 7.77
N ASP A 35 -27.15 9.65 7.43
CA ASP A 35 -26.34 9.20 6.30
C ASP A 35 -25.26 8.24 6.82
N TRP A 36 -25.45 6.95 6.56
CA TRP A 36 -24.59 5.90 7.09
C TRP A 36 -23.23 5.83 6.38
N ASP A 37 -22.20 5.38 7.08
CA ASP A 37 -20.88 5.11 6.50
C ASP A 37 -20.93 3.90 5.58
N ASP A 38 -21.66 2.86 5.96
CA ASP A 38 -22.00 1.74 5.09
C ASP A 38 -23.05 2.17 4.06
N THR A 39 -22.61 2.19 2.79
CA THR A 39 -23.41 2.67 1.66
C THR A 39 -24.67 1.84 1.35
N SER A 40 -24.71 0.60 1.87
CA SER A 40 -25.81 -0.36 1.64
C SER A 40 -26.81 -0.44 2.79
N ARG A 41 -26.49 0.18 3.94
CA ARG A 41 -27.30 0.04 5.16
C ARG A 41 -28.60 0.84 5.13
N GLY A 42 -28.64 1.92 4.40
CA GLY A 42 -29.79 2.81 4.28
C GLY A 42 -30.90 2.23 3.40
N LYS A 43 -31.94 3.04 3.19
CA LYS A 43 -33.10 2.68 2.37
C LYS A 43 -33.39 3.67 1.25
N HIS A 44 -32.83 4.88 1.33
CA HIS A 44 -33.09 5.98 0.42
C HIS A 44 -31.90 6.96 0.40
N ASP A 45 -31.98 8.00 -0.41
CA ASP A 45 -30.96 9.05 -0.59
C ASP A 45 -31.26 10.34 0.21
N GLY A 46 -32.20 10.27 1.17
CA GLY A 46 -32.72 11.41 1.94
C GLY A 46 -34.07 11.93 1.42
N SER A 47 -34.60 11.32 0.34
CA SER A 47 -35.97 11.55 -0.17
C SER A 47 -36.90 10.43 0.29
N LEU A 48 -38.18 10.72 0.42
CA LEU A 48 -39.25 9.74 0.59
C LEU A 48 -39.90 9.36 -0.74
N GLU A 49 -40.76 8.36 -0.73
CA GLU A 49 -41.46 7.85 -1.92
C GLU A 49 -42.38 8.91 -2.56
N ASP A 50 -42.84 9.90 -1.80
CA ASP A 50 -43.61 11.05 -2.28
C ASP A 50 -42.78 12.09 -3.05
N GLY A 51 -41.46 11.85 -3.17
CA GLY A 51 -40.52 12.74 -3.86
C GLY A 51 -40.00 13.90 -3.01
N ARG A 52 -40.45 14.05 -1.75
CA ARG A 52 -39.98 15.11 -0.86
C ARG A 52 -38.59 14.76 -0.32
N ARG A 53 -37.64 15.70 -0.47
CA ARG A 53 -36.28 15.57 0.02
C ARG A 53 -36.11 16.31 1.35
N TYR A 54 -35.63 15.64 2.37
CA TYR A 54 -35.33 16.19 3.70
C TYR A 54 -33.84 16.51 3.87
N PHE A 55 -32.99 15.72 3.24
CA PHE A 55 -31.51 15.95 3.20
C PHE A 55 -30.94 15.24 1.99
N THR A 56 -29.66 15.44 1.73
CA THR A 56 -28.93 14.71 0.68
C THR A 56 -27.96 13.73 1.36
N ALA A 57 -28.11 12.45 1.06
CA ALA A 57 -27.18 11.42 1.48
C ALA A 57 -26.01 11.30 0.50
N SER A 58 -24.92 10.72 0.95
CA SER A 58 -23.71 10.53 0.14
C SER A 58 -23.90 9.51 -0.98
N PHE A 59 -24.80 8.53 -0.79
CA PHE A 59 -25.10 7.48 -1.76
C PHE A 59 -26.61 7.19 -1.80
N PRO A 60 -27.11 6.63 -2.92
CA PRO A 60 -28.56 6.42 -3.11
C PRO A 60 -29.25 5.55 -2.05
N SER A 61 -28.49 4.70 -1.36
CA SER A 61 -29.01 3.76 -0.35
C SER A 61 -28.33 3.93 1.01
N SER A 62 -27.70 5.07 1.29
CA SER A 62 -26.98 5.27 2.55
C SER A 62 -27.81 5.99 3.63
N ALA A 63 -29.05 6.42 3.34
CA ALA A 63 -29.87 7.16 4.28
C ALA A 63 -30.93 6.32 4.99
N SER A 64 -31.26 6.71 6.23
CA SER A 64 -32.42 6.20 6.98
C SER A 64 -32.93 7.26 7.94
N PHE A 65 -34.25 7.27 8.18
CA PHE A 65 -34.83 8.00 9.31
C PHE A 65 -34.88 7.09 10.54
N VAL A 66 -34.38 7.60 11.67
CA VAL A 66 -34.26 6.87 12.94
C VAL A 66 -34.77 7.75 14.07
N ARG A 67 -35.32 7.16 15.12
CA ARG A 67 -35.68 7.91 16.32
C ARG A 67 -34.42 8.35 17.09
N GLU A 68 -34.41 9.63 17.55
CA GLU A 68 -33.25 10.20 18.24
C GLU A 68 -32.80 9.37 19.45
N HIS A 69 -33.73 8.86 20.24
CA HIS A 69 -33.41 8.09 21.44
C HIS A 69 -32.74 6.74 21.17
N CYS A 70 -32.75 6.25 19.94
CA CYS A 70 -32.05 5.02 19.54
C CYS A 70 -30.57 5.28 19.21
N LEU A 71 -30.16 6.52 19.05
CA LEU A 71 -28.82 6.90 18.62
C LEU A 71 -27.87 7.08 19.81
N HIS A 72 -26.65 6.61 19.65
CA HIS A 72 -25.57 6.83 20.60
C HIS A 72 -24.56 7.83 20.00
N THR A 73 -24.24 8.86 20.77
CA THR A 73 -23.34 9.95 20.34
C THR A 73 -21.88 9.70 20.67
N GLY A 74 -21.58 8.51 21.17
CA GLY A 74 -20.23 8.07 21.51
C GLY A 74 -19.84 8.35 22.96
N VAL A 75 -18.57 8.11 23.24
CA VAL A 75 -17.95 8.22 24.56
C VAL A 75 -16.80 9.22 24.54
N GLU A 76 -16.48 9.73 25.71
CA GLU A 76 -15.37 10.65 25.90
C GLU A 76 -14.02 9.88 25.89
N LEU A 77 -12.99 10.50 25.30
CA LEU A 77 -11.68 9.89 25.04
C LEU A 77 -10.97 9.41 26.33
N PHE A 78 -10.89 10.24 27.37
CA PHE A 78 -10.19 9.87 28.59
C PHE A 78 -10.86 8.71 29.31
N GLY A 79 -12.19 8.70 29.36
CA GLY A 79 -12.96 7.56 29.88
C GLY A 79 -12.71 6.27 29.10
N ALA A 80 -12.61 6.36 27.77
CA ALA A 80 -12.28 5.21 26.94
C ALA A 80 -10.85 4.71 27.18
N ILE A 81 -9.88 5.61 27.38
CA ILE A 81 -8.50 5.25 27.76
C ILE A 81 -8.49 4.54 29.11
N GLN A 82 -9.17 5.09 30.10
CA GLN A 82 -9.25 4.49 31.44
C GLN A 82 -9.90 3.09 31.39
N ALA A 83 -11.02 2.96 30.70
CA ALA A 83 -11.71 1.68 30.57
C ALA A 83 -10.83 0.59 29.93
N LYS A 84 -9.99 0.96 28.94
CA LYS A 84 -9.13 0.01 28.25
C LYS A 84 -7.82 -0.30 28.99
N TYR A 85 -7.15 0.72 29.52
CA TYR A 85 -5.78 0.57 30.04
C TYR A 85 -5.69 0.55 31.57
N ALA A 86 -6.68 1.10 32.28
CA ALA A 86 -6.78 1.11 33.72
C ALA A 86 -8.19 0.77 34.20
N PRO A 87 -8.73 -0.42 33.80
CA PRO A 87 -10.04 -0.81 34.29
C PRO A 87 -10.03 -0.84 35.83
N VAL A 88 -11.01 -0.20 36.44
CA VAL A 88 -11.24 -0.30 37.89
C VAL A 88 -11.50 -1.76 38.16
N ALA A 89 -10.65 -2.41 38.96
CA ALA A 89 -10.95 -3.72 39.48
C ALA A 89 -12.28 -3.60 40.22
N ALA A 90 -13.30 -4.36 39.86
CA ALA A 90 -14.46 -4.54 40.72
C ALA A 90 -13.92 -4.98 42.08
N ASP A 91 -14.36 -4.27 43.15
CA ASP A 91 -13.87 -4.43 44.53
C ASP A 91 -13.73 -5.92 44.86
N GLU A 92 -12.49 -6.40 44.98
CA GLU A 92 -12.17 -7.69 45.55
C GLU A 92 -12.25 -7.55 47.09
N ASP A 93 -13.46 -7.47 47.63
CA ASP A 93 -13.74 -7.90 48.96
C ASP A 93 -14.26 -9.35 48.87
N GLY A 94 -13.38 -10.31 49.11
CA GLY A 94 -13.80 -11.66 49.38
C GLY A 94 -13.08 -12.77 48.59
N ASP A 95 -12.27 -13.48 49.32
CA ASP A 95 -11.86 -14.89 49.22
C ASP A 95 -11.29 -15.48 47.89
N ASP A 96 -10.17 -16.13 48.13
CA ASP A 96 -9.47 -17.02 47.22
C ASP A 96 -10.38 -18.04 46.52
N ASP A 97 -10.84 -17.70 45.32
CA ASP A 97 -11.21 -18.71 44.32
C ASP A 97 -10.91 -18.16 42.93
N VAL A 98 -9.99 -18.85 42.25
CA VAL A 98 -9.56 -18.58 40.89
C VAL A 98 -10.71 -18.82 39.93
N GLU A 99 -11.60 -17.86 39.75
CA GLU A 99 -12.56 -17.89 38.64
C GLU A 99 -12.03 -17.15 37.44
N GLN A 100 -12.02 -17.88 36.38
CA GLN A 100 -11.65 -17.55 35.02
C GLN A 100 -12.44 -16.35 34.50
N CYS A 101 -11.83 -15.15 34.45
CA CYS A 101 -12.38 -14.08 33.62
C CYS A 101 -12.11 -14.42 32.17
N ASP A 102 -13.13 -14.88 31.45
CA ASP A 102 -13.16 -14.95 30.00
C ASP A 102 -13.14 -13.53 29.42
N VAL A 103 -11.93 -12.98 29.27
CA VAL A 103 -11.71 -11.89 28.33
C VAL A 103 -11.77 -12.54 26.96
N ALA A 104 -12.78 -12.23 26.18
CA ALA A 104 -12.84 -12.55 24.76
C ALA A 104 -11.66 -11.85 24.06
N ALA A 105 -10.46 -12.39 24.27
CA ALA A 105 -9.30 -12.10 23.49
C ALA A 105 -9.38 -12.93 22.22
N THR A 106 -9.29 -12.29 21.11
CA THR A 106 -9.11 -12.81 19.77
C THR A 106 -8.06 -13.93 19.79
N THR A 107 -8.49 -15.16 19.99
CA THR A 107 -7.64 -16.34 19.79
C THR A 107 -7.59 -16.62 18.31
N ALA A 108 -6.51 -16.18 17.66
CA ALA A 108 -6.12 -16.79 16.41
C ALA A 108 -5.71 -18.25 16.70
N GLU A 109 -6.60 -19.18 16.45
CA GLU A 109 -6.29 -20.60 16.48
C GLU A 109 -5.36 -20.95 15.32
N CYS A 110 -4.06 -21.03 15.62
CA CYS A 110 -3.14 -21.78 14.77
C CYS A 110 -3.19 -23.26 15.13
N THR A 111 -4.08 -24.01 14.50
CA THR A 111 -4.06 -25.46 14.54
C THR A 111 -2.94 -26.00 13.64
N ARG A 112 -1.80 -26.29 14.23
CA ARG A 112 -0.82 -27.25 13.69
C ARG A 112 -0.24 -28.11 14.82
N GLY A 113 -0.64 -29.38 14.83
CA GLY A 113 0.07 -30.45 15.56
C GLY A 113 -0.26 -30.55 17.03
N GLY A 114 -1.00 -31.59 17.41
CA GLY A 114 -1.40 -32.09 18.73
C GLY A 114 -0.46 -31.80 19.90
N GLY A 115 -0.74 -30.74 20.62
CA GLY A 115 -0.19 -30.45 21.93
C GLY A 115 -0.93 -29.24 22.49
N LYS A 116 -1.73 -29.43 23.54
CA LYS A 116 -2.34 -28.33 24.30
C LYS A 116 -1.24 -27.58 25.05
N GLY A 117 -0.52 -26.69 24.35
CA GLY A 117 0.40 -25.76 24.96
C GLY A 117 -0.37 -24.63 25.64
N ARG A 118 -0.48 -24.67 26.96
CA ARG A 118 -1.03 -23.56 27.76
C ARG A 118 0.04 -22.46 27.81
N TRP A 119 -0.15 -21.38 27.07
CA TRP A 119 0.73 -20.21 27.14
C TRP A 119 0.47 -19.49 28.46
N GLN A 120 1.41 -19.52 29.39
CA GLN A 120 1.40 -18.64 30.56
C GLN A 120 1.97 -17.28 30.14
N LEU A 121 1.11 -16.24 30.13
CA LEU A 121 1.53 -14.85 29.99
C LEU A 121 2.27 -14.41 31.28
N VAL A 122 3.58 -14.59 31.29
CA VAL A 122 4.44 -14.21 32.42
C VAL A 122 4.60 -12.70 32.44
N ASN A 123 4.38 -12.07 33.61
CA ASN A 123 4.49 -10.63 33.89
C ASN A 123 3.33 -9.71 33.46
N MET A 124 2.13 -10.20 33.22
CA MET A 124 0.97 -9.34 32.94
C MET A 124 0.71 -8.31 34.07
N ASP A 125 0.91 -8.69 35.34
CA ASP A 125 0.73 -7.78 36.49
C ASP A 125 1.72 -6.61 36.49
N LYS A 126 2.94 -6.83 36.02
CA LYS A 126 3.94 -5.76 35.85
C LYS A 126 3.53 -4.80 34.72
N ILE A 127 2.97 -5.33 33.65
CA ILE A 127 2.46 -4.55 32.52
C ILE A 127 1.23 -3.76 32.96
N ARG A 128 0.26 -4.39 33.62
CA ARG A 128 -0.93 -3.76 34.18
C ARG A 128 -0.58 -2.64 35.19
N ARG A 129 0.39 -2.86 36.09
CA ARG A 129 0.85 -1.81 37.03
C ARG A 129 1.50 -0.64 36.30
N LYS A 130 2.26 -0.85 35.23
CA LYS A 130 2.86 0.21 34.41
C LYS A 130 1.80 0.98 33.61
N GLN A 131 0.73 0.32 33.18
CA GLN A 131 -0.35 0.93 32.41
C GLN A 131 -1.39 1.66 33.29
N ARG A 132 -1.38 1.46 34.62
CA ARG A 132 -2.30 2.16 35.54
C ARG A 132 -2.19 3.68 35.50
N ASP A 133 -1.01 4.21 35.25
CA ASP A 133 -0.85 5.65 34.97
C ASP A 133 -0.99 5.90 33.47
N VAL A 134 -2.22 6.07 33.01
CA VAL A 134 -2.57 6.26 31.61
C VAL A 134 -1.86 7.46 30.96
N PHE A 135 -1.38 8.41 31.74
CA PHE A 135 -0.64 9.57 31.25
C PHE A 135 0.81 9.28 30.86
N ARG A 136 1.32 8.08 31.21
CA ARG A 136 2.64 7.59 30.82
C ARG A 136 2.60 6.64 29.62
N LEU A 137 1.43 6.40 29.05
CA LEU A 137 1.30 5.57 27.86
C LEU A 137 1.96 6.29 26.67
N ARG A 138 2.85 5.58 26.00
CA ARG A 138 3.52 6.08 24.77
C ARG A 138 2.73 5.81 23.51
N CYS A 139 1.90 4.79 23.52
CA CYS A 139 1.02 4.41 22.41
C CYS A 139 -0.37 4.14 22.98
N ILE A 140 -1.37 4.81 22.42
CA ILE A 140 -2.79 4.65 22.78
C ILE A 140 -3.55 4.26 21.53
N VAL A 141 -4.11 3.06 21.54
CA VAL A 141 -4.89 2.52 20.43
C VAL A 141 -6.35 2.40 20.89
N LEU A 142 -7.23 3.15 20.28
CA LEU A 142 -8.69 3.12 20.50
C LEU A 142 -9.46 2.92 19.18
N SER A 143 -8.80 2.30 18.21
CA SER A 143 -9.44 1.94 16.94
C SER A 143 -10.71 1.11 17.17
N TRP A 144 -11.71 1.34 16.30
CA TRP A 144 -13.03 0.69 16.34
C TRP A 144 -13.87 0.99 17.59
N SER A 145 -13.44 1.94 18.44
CA SER A 145 -14.23 2.40 19.58
C SER A 145 -15.26 3.46 19.18
N ASN A 146 -16.16 3.80 20.11
CA ASN A 146 -17.14 4.86 19.89
C ASN A 146 -16.66 6.21 20.48
N VAL A 147 -15.36 6.46 20.53
CA VAL A 147 -14.83 7.76 20.97
C VAL A 147 -15.30 8.85 20.02
N SER A 148 -15.85 9.93 20.58
CA SER A 148 -16.38 11.06 19.80
C SER A 148 -15.79 12.41 20.19
N HIS A 149 -15.33 12.60 21.41
CA HIS A 149 -14.84 13.89 21.90
C HIS A 149 -13.84 13.74 23.05
N PHE A 150 -13.17 14.82 23.38
CA PHE A 150 -12.30 14.94 24.54
C PHE A 150 -12.83 16.02 25.48
N ASP A 151 -12.92 15.71 26.78
CA ASP A 151 -13.33 16.64 27.81
C ASP A 151 -12.16 16.96 28.74
N ALA A 152 -11.54 18.12 28.54
CA ALA A 152 -10.39 18.56 29.33
C ALA A 152 -10.68 18.67 30.84
N SER A 153 -11.95 18.87 31.22
CA SER A 153 -12.32 18.96 32.65
C SER A 153 -12.09 17.65 33.41
N LYS A 154 -12.14 16.52 32.73
CA LYS A 154 -11.95 15.17 33.31
C LYS A 154 -10.48 14.84 33.61
N VAL A 155 -9.55 15.44 32.89
CA VAL A 155 -8.11 15.20 33.07
C VAL A 155 -7.47 16.21 34.02
N GLY A 156 -8.18 17.28 34.41
CA GLY A 156 -7.68 18.36 35.23
C GLY A 156 -6.48 19.08 34.59
N ASN A 157 -5.41 19.26 35.35
CA ASN A 157 -4.18 19.90 34.85
C ASN A 157 -3.17 18.89 34.26
N ARG A 158 -3.57 17.64 34.04
CA ARG A 158 -2.69 16.60 33.45
C ARG A 158 -2.83 16.57 31.96
N THR A 159 -1.74 16.25 31.27
CA THR A 159 -1.65 16.10 29.81
C THR A 159 -0.91 14.83 29.45
N PHE A 160 -1.10 14.33 28.25
CA PHE A 160 -0.47 13.09 27.73
C PHE A 160 0.90 13.42 27.11
N ASN A 161 1.85 13.84 27.93
CA ASN A 161 3.16 14.33 27.47
C ASN A 161 4.12 13.22 27.04
N GLU A 162 3.84 11.96 27.32
CA GLU A 162 4.67 10.82 26.90
C GLU A 162 4.07 10.07 25.69
N CYS A 163 2.83 10.38 25.29
CA CYS A 163 2.16 9.70 24.19
C CYS A 163 2.71 10.18 22.84
N VAL A 164 3.31 9.25 22.12
CA VAL A 164 3.92 9.47 20.79
C VAL A 164 2.99 9.05 19.67
N GLU A 165 2.14 8.05 19.93
CA GLU A 165 1.22 7.47 18.94
C GLU A 165 -0.19 7.40 19.51
N LEU A 166 -1.15 7.90 18.73
CA LEU A 166 -2.58 7.84 19.04
C LEU A 166 -3.35 7.29 17.84
N ASP A 167 -4.02 6.16 18.04
CA ASP A 167 -4.86 5.56 17.04
C ASP A 167 -6.35 5.69 17.41
N LEU A 168 -7.05 6.50 16.63
CA LEU A 168 -8.49 6.73 16.65
C LEU A 168 -9.15 6.29 15.35
N THR A 169 -8.59 5.28 14.67
CA THR A 169 -9.15 4.71 13.45
C THR A 169 -10.56 4.18 13.72
N GLU A 170 -11.49 4.47 12.80
CA GLU A 170 -12.86 3.99 12.90
C GLU A 170 -13.54 4.35 14.24
N THR A 171 -13.47 5.64 14.60
CA THR A 171 -14.17 6.19 15.78
C THR A 171 -15.35 7.09 15.36
N LEU A 172 -15.84 7.94 16.24
CA LEU A 172 -16.87 8.93 15.95
C LEU A 172 -16.33 10.37 15.92
N VAL A 173 -15.00 10.54 15.88
CA VAL A 173 -14.37 11.84 15.71
C VAL A 173 -14.65 12.31 14.27
N GLY A 174 -15.19 13.53 14.13
CA GLY A 174 -15.57 14.04 12.81
C GLY A 174 -15.41 15.55 12.64
N LYS A 175 -15.26 16.29 13.74
CA LYS A 175 -15.13 17.76 13.71
C LYS A 175 -13.71 18.20 14.00
N TRP A 176 -13.24 19.23 13.32
CA TRP A 176 -11.89 19.78 13.53
C TRP A 176 -11.71 20.34 14.95
N THR A 177 -12.77 20.88 15.55
CA THR A 177 -12.76 21.32 16.94
C THR A 177 -12.45 20.18 17.91
N GLN A 178 -12.98 18.97 17.66
CA GLN A 178 -12.66 17.77 18.44
C GLN A 178 -11.20 17.36 18.27
N ILE A 179 -10.70 17.40 17.03
CA ILE A 179 -9.29 17.10 16.71
C ILE A 179 -8.35 18.07 17.43
N CYS A 180 -8.63 19.36 17.39
CA CYS A 180 -7.85 20.38 18.10
C CYS A 180 -7.85 20.14 19.61
N GLN A 181 -9.01 19.89 20.22
CA GLN A 181 -9.13 19.58 21.64
C GLN A 181 -8.31 18.34 22.03
N ILE A 182 -8.28 17.32 21.20
CA ILE A 182 -7.46 16.14 21.43
C ILE A 182 -5.99 16.53 21.34
N LEU A 183 -5.53 17.10 20.23
CA LEU A 183 -4.11 17.33 19.94
C LEU A 183 -3.45 18.31 20.89
N THR A 184 -4.17 19.30 21.39
CA THR A 184 -3.64 20.24 22.41
C THR A 184 -3.28 19.56 23.74
N ASN A 185 -3.83 18.38 24.01
CA ASN A 185 -3.56 17.60 25.21
C ASN A 185 -2.49 16.52 25.03
N PHE A 186 -1.95 16.34 23.80
CA PHE A 186 -0.97 15.34 23.43
C PHE A 186 0.30 15.98 22.87
N SER A 187 1.08 16.67 23.71
CA SER A 187 2.21 17.50 23.27
C SER A 187 3.38 16.74 22.63
N ALA A 188 3.57 15.45 22.97
CA ALA A 188 4.62 14.62 22.42
C ALA A 188 4.20 13.83 21.17
N LEU A 189 2.94 13.97 20.71
CA LEU A 189 2.40 13.17 19.62
C LEU A 189 3.16 13.39 18.32
N ARG A 190 3.48 12.28 17.64
CA ARG A 190 4.17 12.23 16.34
C ARG A 190 3.38 11.46 15.31
N VAL A 191 2.71 10.40 15.74
CA VAL A 191 1.96 9.49 14.88
C VAL A 191 0.48 9.58 15.24
N PHE A 192 -0.35 9.97 14.27
CA PHE A 192 -1.77 10.15 14.48
C PHE A 192 -2.60 9.44 13.41
N HIS A 193 -3.41 8.49 13.83
CA HIS A 193 -4.29 7.71 12.95
C HIS A 193 -5.76 8.11 13.16
N LEU A 194 -6.38 8.60 12.09
CA LEU A 194 -7.79 9.00 12.01
C LEU A 194 -8.54 8.25 10.89
N SER A 195 -7.96 7.23 10.31
CA SER A 195 -8.54 6.51 9.17
C SER A 195 -9.96 6.00 9.46
N GLY A 196 -10.82 6.00 8.45
CA GLY A 196 -12.20 5.52 8.57
C GLY A 196 -13.16 6.46 9.32
N ASN A 197 -12.72 7.67 9.66
CA ASN A 197 -13.60 8.70 10.23
C ASN A 197 -14.11 9.65 9.14
N ARG A 198 -15.41 9.97 9.17
CA ARG A 198 -15.94 11.02 8.27
C ARG A 198 -15.62 12.38 8.87
N ILE A 199 -14.57 13.00 8.35
CA ILE A 199 -14.14 14.32 8.79
C ILE A 199 -14.90 15.38 8.03
N GLU A 200 -15.35 16.44 8.71
CA GLU A 200 -15.99 17.59 8.08
C GLU A 200 -15.01 18.32 7.15
N PRO A 201 -15.48 18.89 6.02
CA PRO A 201 -14.64 19.68 5.14
C PRO A 201 -13.96 20.83 5.89
N LEU A 202 -12.73 21.12 5.47
CA LEU A 202 -11.92 22.22 6.00
C LEU A 202 -11.66 23.23 4.89
N GLY A 203 -11.99 24.47 5.14
CA GLY A 203 -11.70 25.54 4.19
C GLY A 203 -12.92 26.38 3.83
N PRO A 204 -12.72 27.49 3.13
CA PRO A 204 -13.78 28.43 2.87
C PRO A 204 -14.75 27.89 1.81
N ASP A 205 -15.87 27.33 2.22
CA ASP A 205 -17.09 27.60 1.48
C ASP A 205 -17.34 29.09 1.64
N THR A 206 -16.82 29.85 0.68
CA THR A 206 -17.09 31.26 0.38
C THR A 206 -17.68 32.10 1.53
N GLY A 207 -16.83 32.47 2.53
CA GLY A 207 -17.24 33.41 3.56
C GLY A 207 -16.10 33.76 4.53
N GLU A 208 -16.11 34.99 5.05
CA GLU A 208 -15.11 35.44 6.04
C GLU A 208 -15.08 34.57 7.31
N GLU A 209 -16.22 33.98 7.70
CA GLU A 209 -16.36 33.12 8.88
C GLU A 209 -15.59 31.79 8.73
N ALA A 210 -15.63 31.17 7.55
CA ALA A 210 -14.92 29.92 7.30
C ALA A 210 -13.40 30.13 7.24
N ALA A 211 -12.95 31.22 6.65
CA ALA A 211 -11.55 31.62 6.67
C ALA A 211 -11.04 31.89 8.10
N ALA A 212 -11.85 32.55 8.93
CA ALA A 212 -11.52 32.79 10.34
C ALA A 212 -11.45 31.49 11.15
N ALA A 213 -12.36 30.54 10.90
CA ALA A 213 -12.35 29.21 11.54
C ALA A 213 -11.09 28.42 11.17
N PHE A 214 -10.68 28.43 9.89
CA PHE A 214 -9.44 27.78 9.44
C PHE A 214 -8.21 28.39 10.13
N GLU A 215 -8.10 29.71 10.18
CA GLU A 215 -6.97 30.38 10.83
C GLU A 215 -6.95 30.15 12.36
N GLN A 216 -8.10 29.91 12.96
CA GLN A 216 -8.18 29.51 14.37
C GLN A 216 -7.65 28.09 14.54
N ILE A 217 -8.10 27.10 13.76
CA ILE A 217 -7.62 25.71 13.77
C ILE A 217 -6.11 25.69 13.57
N LYS A 218 -5.62 26.43 12.59
CA LYS A 218 -4.17 26.55 12.30
C LYS A 218 -3.38 27.08 13.50
N ARG A 219 -3.90 28.09 14.18
CA ARG A 219 -3.26 28.61 15.41
C ARG A 219 -3.25 27.60 16.56
N GLU A 220 -4.36 26.87 16.75
CA GLU A 220 -4.46 25.83 17.78
C GLU A 220 -3.51 24.67 17.50
N LEU A 221 -3.33 24.29 16.23
CA LEU A 221 -2.42 23.22 15.81
C LEU A 221 -0.97 23.65 15.59
N ALA A 222 -0.63 24.92 15.71
CA ALA A 222 0.72 25.44 15.44
C ALA A 222 1.81 24.80 16.33
N ALA A 223 1.46 24.35 17.53
CA ALA A 223 2.37 23.65 18.44
C ALA A 223 2.48 22.14 18.17
N CYS A 224 1.62 21.59 17.31
CA CYS A 224 1.60 20.16 17.00
C CYS A 224 2.85 19.76 16.21
N ARG A 225 3.41 18.61 16.56
CA ARG A 225 4.64 18.09 15.94
C ARG A 225 4.41 16.72 15.28
N ILE A 226 3.22 16.53 14.71
CA ILE A 226 2.84 15.32 14.01
C ILE A 226 3.72 15.19 12.77
N THR A 227 4.40 14.05 12.66
CA THR A 227 5.25 13.67 11.53
C THR A 227 4.56 12.64 10.63
N HIS A 228 3.67 11.82 11.18
CA HIS A 228 2.94 10.77 10.45
C HIS A 228 1.44 10.96 10.66
N LEU A 229 0.71 11.19 9.59
CA LEU A 229 -0.74 11.38 9.61
C LEU A 229 -1.43 10.38 8.69
N SER A 230 -2.38 9.62 9.25
CA SER A 230 -3.17 8.67 8.49
C SER A 230 -4.65 9.04 8.52
N MET A 231 -5.19 9.40 7.35
CA MET A 231 -6.60 9.79 7.14
C MET A 231 -7.19 9.04 5.93
N ASN A 232 -6.95 7.73 5.85
CA ASN A 232 -7.54 6.88 4.82
C ASN A 232 -9.05 6.72 5.04
N LYS A 233 -9.84 6.64 3.98
CA LYS A 233 -11.30 6.43 4.05
C LYS A 233 -12.06 7.48 4.87
N CYS A 234 -11.58 8.72 4.86
CA CYS A 234 -12.19 9.81 5.62
C CYS A 234 -13.18 10.64 4.80
N ARG A 235 -13.35 10.34 3.50
CA ARG A 235 -14.16 11.12 2.55
C ARG A 235 -13.73 12.58 2.51
N LEU A 236 -12.42 12.82 2.54
CA LEU A 236 -11.87 14.16 2.42
C LEU A 236 -12.11 14.70 1.02
N ASP A 237 -12.45 15.98 0.94
CA ASP A 237 -12.40 16.71 -0.32
C ASP A 237 -10.96 17.14 -0.67
N GLU A 238 -10.77 17.60 -1.89
CA GLU A 238 -9.48 18.01 -2.41
C GLU A 238 -8.90 19.20 -1.63
N GLN A 239 -9.74 20.14 -1.23
CA GLN A 239 -9.34 21.33 -0.48
C GLN A 239 -8.86 20.94 0.92
N THR A 240 -9.64 20.16 1.66
CA THR A 240 -9.25 19.67 2.98
C THR A 240 -7.94 18.90 2.92
N SER A 241 -7.81 17.97 1.97
CA SER A 241 -6.59 17.18 1.80
C SER A 241 -5.36 18.03 1.50
N ALA A 242 -5.51 19.07 0.68
CA ALA A 242 -4.44 20.02 0.37
C ALA A 242 -4.00 20.84 1.59
N LEU A 243 -4.94 21.26 2.42
CA LEU A 243 -4.69 22.09 3.59
C LEU A 243 -4.05 21.34 4.78
N LEU A 244 -4.05 20.01 4.80
CA LEU A 244 -3.44 19.22 5.87
C LEU A 244 -1.96 19.55 6.08
N THR A 245 -1.22 19.78 5.01
CA THR A 245 0.20 20.14 5.08
C THR A 245 0.44 21.55 5.62
N ALA A 246 -0.53 22.45 5.45
CA ALA A 246 -0.48 23.79 6.04
C ALA A 246 -0.85 23.78 7.55
N LEU A 247 -1.65 22.80 7.99
CA LEU A 247 -2.00 22.61 9.39
C LEU A 247 -0.89 21.89 10.18
N PHE A 248 -0.32 20.84 9.59
CA PHE A 248 0.69 19.98 10.21
C PHE A 248 2.06 20.19 9.55
N THR A 249 2.72 21.28 9.92
CA THR A 249 3.98 21.75 9.28
C THR A 249 5.19 20.83 9.48
N CYS A 250 5.08 19.82 10.34
CA CYS A 250 6.15 18.85 10.61
C CYS A 250 5.96 17.52 9.87
N LEU A 251 4.98 17.41 8.94
CA LEU A 251 4.68 16.15 8.25
C LEU A 251 5.86 15.63 7.43
N GLU A 252 6.16 14.37 7.65
CA GLU A 252 7.10 13.55 6.88
C GLU A 252 6.36 12.46 6.09
N GLU A 253 5.25 11.96 6.63
CA GLU A 253 4.44 10.92 6.01
C GLU A 253 2.95 11.26 6.06
N ILE A 254 2.27 11.12 4.94
CA ILE A 254 0.82 11.31 4.84
C ILE A 254 0.16 10.16 4.06
N TYR A 255 -0.91 9.63 4.63
CA TYR A 255 -1.69 8.51 4.08
C TYR A 255 -3.14 8.95 3.87
N LEU A 256 -3.56 9.05 2.60
CA LEU A 256 -4.86 9.58 2.15
C LEU A 256 -5.58 8.60 1.23
N ALA A 257 -5.38 7.31 1.40
CA ALA A 257 -6.00 6.28 0.58
C ALA A 257 -7.54 6.28 0.68
N ASP A 258 -8.21 5.88 -0.40
CA ASP A 258 -9.68 5.69 -0.42
C ASP A 258 -10.49 6.96 -0.05
N ASN A 259 -10.04 8.14 -0.46
CA ASN A 259 -10.79 9.39 -0.23
C ASN A 259 -11.58 9.87 -1.46
N GLY A 260 -11.39 9.23 -2.62
CA GLY A 260 -12.06 9.61 -3.87
C GLY A 260 -11.47 10.86 -4.53
N LEU A 261 -10.25 11.26 -4.15
CA LEU A 261 -9.57 12.45 -4.66
C LEU A 261 -9.24 12.29 -6.16
N ALA A 262 -9.62 13.28 -6.96
CA ALA A 262 -9.19 13.38 -8.35
C ALA A 262 -7.86 14.16 -8.48
N HIS A 263 -7.58 15.02 -7.49
CA HIS A 263 -6.35 15.81 -7.42
C HIS A 263 -5.80 15.83 -6.00
N TYR A 264 -4.48 15.98 -5.89
CA TYR A 264 -3.82 16.28 -4.62
C TYR A 264 -2.76 17.36 -4.85
N ALA A 265 -2.96 18.51 -4.24
CA ALA A 265 -2.08 19.67 -4.35
C ALA A 265 -1.76 20.22 -2.95
N PRO A 266 -0.78 19.65 -2.25
CA PRO A 266 -0.45 20.07 -0.88
C PRO A 266 -0.05 21.55 -0.83
N VAL A 267 -0.50 22.25 0.21
CA VAL A 267 -0.32 23.69 0.40
C VAL A 267 0.58 23.94 1.60
N GLY A 268 1.50 24.91 1.49
CA GLY A 268 2.40 25.31 2.57
C GLY A 268 3.81 24.76 2.40
N ASP A 269 4.58 24.72 3.50
CA ASP A 269 5.94 24.18 3.49
C ASP A 269 5.91 22.66 3.57
N CYS A 270 6.16 22.01 2.43
CA CYS A 270 6.19 20.56 2.28
C CYS A 270 7.63 20.01 2.19
N ALA A 271 8.62 20.77 2.63
CA ALA A 271 10.04 20.40 2.48
C ALA A 271 10.44 19.11 3.21
N ARG A 272 9.65 18.67 4.19
CA ARG A 272 9.91 17.44 4.96
C ARG A 272 9.12 16.24 4.48
N LEU A 273 8.15 16.41 3.57
CA LEU A 273 7.25 15.36 3.15
C LEU A 273 7.97 14.35 2.26
N ARG A 274 8.18 13.14 2.76
CA ARG A 274 8.93 12.05 2.13
C ARG A 274 8.06 10.91 1.64
N VAL A 275 6.93 10.67 2.31
CA VAL A 275 6.02 9.57 2.00
C VAL A 275 4.62 10.10 1.75
N VAL A 276 4.07 9.79 0.57
CA VAL A 276 2.69 10.10 0.19
C VAL A 276 2.01 8.84 -0.31
N ASP A 277 0.94 8.44 0.37
CA ASP A 277 0.08 7.32 -0.04
C ASP A 277 -1.29 7.82 -0.47
N LEU A 278 -1.59 7.67 -1.75
CA LEU A 278 -2.83 8.11 -2.39
C LEU A 278 -3.57 6.94 -3.08
N GLN A 279 -3.27 5.69 -2.70
CA GLN A 279 -3.90 4.53 -3.32
C GLN A 279 -5.43 4.58 -3.29
N HIS A 280 -6.08 3.96 -4.27
CA HIS A 280 -7.55 3.89 -4.39
C HIS A 280 -8.25 5.27 -4.45
N ASN A 281 -7.59 6.27 -5.03
CA ASN A 281 -8.20 7.57 -5.36
C ASN A 281 -8.54 7.67 -6.85
N ALA A 282 -9.18 8.74 -7.30
CA ALA A 282 -9.78 8.85 -8.63
C ALA A 282 -8.94 9.69 -9.63
N PHE A 283 -7.61 9.53 -9.63
CA PHE A 283 -6.70 10.34 -10.46
C PHE A 283 -6.83 10.08 -11.97
N GLY A 284 -7.53 9.01 -12.37
CA GLY A 284 -7.63 8.57 -13.77
C GLY A 284 -8.43 9.49 -14.70
N GLY A 285 -9.12 10.49 -14.19
CA GLY A 285 -9.90 11.45 -14.99
C GLY A 285 -9.08 12.52 -15.72
N GLY A 286 -7.78 12.62 -15.40
CA GLY A 286 -6.88 13.63 -15.94
C GLY A 286 -5.98 13.13 -17.08
N ASP A 287 -5.05 14.00 -17.49
CA ASP A 287 -4.05 13.73 -18.54
C ASP A 287 -2.81 12.97 -18.04
N GLY A 288 -2.84 12.48 -16.80
CA GLY A 288 -1.73 11.79 -16.15
C GLY A 288 -0.68 12.72 -15.55
N ARG A 289 -0.95 14.02 -15.49
CA ARG A 289 -0.07 14.99 -14.87
C ARG A 289 -0.25 15.04 -13.36
N LEU A 290 0.87 15.15 -12.66
CA LEU A 290 0.91 15.25 -11.19
C LEU A 290 1.74 16.47 -10.75
N PRO A 291 1.43 17.69 -11.27
CA PRO A 291 2.36 18.83 -11.18
C PRO A 291 2.62 19.29 -9.74
N ALA A 292 1.65 19.16 -8.85
CA ALA A 292 1.82 19.57 -7.47
C ALA A 292 2.62 18.55 -6.66
N ILE A 293 2.42 17.24 -6.93
CA ILE A 293 3.14 16.15 -6.25
C ILE A 293 4.59 16.08 -6.75
N SER A 294 4.81 16.29 -8.05
CA SER A 294 6.16 16.25 -8.65
C SER A 294 7.11 17.30 -8.08
N ARG A 295 6.57 18.44 -7.62
CA ARG A 295 7.34 19.54 -7.03
C ARG A 295 7.73 19.35 -5.57
N LEU A 296 7.30 18.26 -4.92
CA LEU A 296 7.69 17.96 -3.56
C LEU A 296 9.18 17.61 -3.49
N PRO A 297 10.02 18.45 -2.83
CA PRO A 297 11.47 18.37 -2.99
C PRO A 297 12.09 17.14 -2.31
N SER A 298 11.44 16.61 -1.28
CA SER A 298 11.95 15.49 -0.47
C SER A 298 11.16 14.21 -0.64
N LEU A 299 10.24 14.14 -1.62
CA LEU A 299 9.39 12.97 -1.82
C LEU A 299 10.20 11.76 -2.27
N GLU A 300 10.29 10.74 -1.43
CA GLU A 300 11.02 9.50 -1.67
C GLU A 300 10.11 8.32 -2.04
N TYR A 301 8.90 8.31 -1.51
CA TYR A 301 7.92 7.24 -1.69
C TYR A 301 6.58 7.79 -2.12
N LEU A 302 6.05 7.29 -3.23
CA LEU A 302 4.73 7.64 -3.74
C LEU A 302 3.94 6.37 -4.09
N ASN A 303 2.76 6.22 -3.49
CA ASN A 303 1.83 5.14 -3.80
C ASN A 303 0.58 5.68 -4.50
N LEU A 304 0.40 5.29 -5.75
CA LEU A 304 -0.74 5.61 -6.61
C LEU A 304 -1.44 4.33 -7.10
N SER A 305 -1.43 3.26 -6.29
CA SER A 305 -2.09 2.00 -6.66
C SER A 305 -3.58 2.18 -6.88
N SER A 306 -4.12 1.55 -7.92
CA SER A 306 -5.56 1.53 -8.22
C SER A 306 -6.18 2.94 -8.28
N CYS A 307 -5.46 3.91 -8.85
CA CYS A 307 -5.92 5.28 -9.03
C CYS A 307 -6.56 5.55 -10.41
N GLY A 308 -6.69 4.52 -11.26
CA GLY A 308 -7.27 4.64 -12.61
C GLY A 308 -6.34 5.32 -13.62
N LEU A 309 -5.07 5.50 -13.31
CA LEU A 309 -4.10 6.14 -14.19
C LEU A 309 -3.84 5.27 -15.43
N SER A 310 -4.17 5.79 -16.62
CA SER A 310 -3.86 5.16 -17.91
C SER A 310 -2.60 5.72 -18.56
N ARG A 311 -2.16 6.90 -18.12
CA ARG A 311 -0.99 7.64 -18.60
C ARG A 311 -0.23 8.23 -17.43
N LEU A 312 1.04 8.47 -17.66
CA LEU A 312 1.89 9.30 -16.83
C LEU A 312 2.50 10.36 -17.74
N ASN A 313 2.47 11.60 -17.29
CA ASN A 313 3.04 12.71 -18.02
C ASN A 313 3.82 13.55 -17.01
N LEU A 314 5.15 13.51 -17.11
CA LEU A 314 6.04 14.31 -16.31
C LEU A 314 6.30 15.61 -17.08
N ASP A 315 5.92 16.73 -16.50
CA ASP A 315 6.10 18.05 -17.14
C ASP A 315 7.58 18.28 -17.50
N ASP A 316 7.82 18.87 -18.67
CA ASP A 316 9.17 19.06 -19.22
C ASP A 316 9.99 20.12 -18.48
N ASP A 317 9.34 21.03 -17.75
CA ASP A 317 9.98 22.29 -17.36
C ASP A 317 10.68 22.31 -15.99
N ASP A 318 10.47 21.34 -15.08
CA ASP A 318 10.90 21.52 -13.69
C ASP A 318 11.64 20.35 -13.00
N GLY A 319 12.13 19.35 -13.72
CA GLY A 319 12.89 18.27 -13.07
C GLY A 319 12.14 17.60 -11.89
N GLY A 320 10.84 17.39 -12.03
CA GLY A 320 9.96 16.87 -10.99
C GLY A 320 10.41 15.51 -10.42
N PHE A 321 10.01 15.22 -9.21
CA PHE A 321 10.34 13.99 -8.50
C PHE A 321 11.86 13.77 -8.28
N CYS A 322 12.60 14.82 -7.93
CA CYS A 322 14.07 14.78 -7.80
C CYS A 322 14.58 13.73 -6.79
N ALA A 323 13.79 13.42 -5.76
CA ALA A 323 14.17 12.50 -4.68
C ALA A 323 13.40 11.16 -4.72
N LEU A 324 12.50 10.94 -5.68
CA LEU A 324 11.60 9.79 -5.70
C LEU A 324 12.34 8.48 -5.97
N GLN A 325 12.44 7.64 -4.95
CA GLN A 325 13.11 6.34 -5.00
C GLN A 325 12.15 5.18 -5.21
N THR A 326 10.92 5.27 -4.68
CA THR A 326 9.93 4.20 -4.74
C THR A 326 8.62 4.74 -5.30
N LEU A 327 8.15 4.12 -6.39
CA LEU A 327 6.88 4.44 -7.02
C LEU A 327 6.02 3.18 -7.16
N ILE A 328 4.79 3.25 -6.65
CA ILE A 328 3.83 2.15 -6.73
C ILE A 328 2.66 2.56 -7.60
N LEU A 329 2.48 1.86 -8.71
CA LEU A 329 1.44 2.07 -9.72
C LEU A 329 0.59 0.81 -9.94
N GLN A 330 0.62 -0.12 -8.99
CA GLN A 330 -0.11 -1.38 -9.07
C GLN A 330 -1.59 -1.17 -9.37
N GLY A 331 -2.18 -2.01 -10.24
CA GLY A 331 -3.62 -2.00 -10.51
C GLY A 331 -4.11 -0.79 -11.30
N ASN A 332 -3.22 -0.04 -11.96
CA ASN A 332 -3.59 1.04 -12.88
C ASN A 332 -3.70 0.51 -14.33
N PRO A 333 -4.61 1.05 -15.16
CA PRO A 333 -4.81 0.61 -16.55
C PRO A 333 -3.75 1.18 -17.50
N ILE A 334 -2.47 1.14 -17.09
CA ILE A 334 -1.34 1.57 -17.91
C ILE A 334 -1.09 0.52 -18.99
N CYS A 335 -1.43 0.83 -20.25
CA CYS A 335 -1.34 -0.10 -21.37
C CYS A 335 -0.37 0.34 -22.47
N ARG A 336 0.26 1.50 -22.33
CA ARG A 336 1.15 2.09 -23.33
C ARG A 336 2.57 2.23 -22.82
N TRP A 337 3.53 1.97 -23.71
CA TRP A 337 4.95 2.02 -23.38
C TRP A 337 5.47 3.44 -23.14
N GLU A 338 4.81 4.46 -23.72
CA GLU A 338 5.15 5.86 -23.49
C GLU A 338 5.09 6.23 -21.98
N ALA A 339 4.15 5.65 -21.23
CA ALA A 339 4.08 5.87 -19.78
C ALA A 339 5.30 5.29 -19.03
N VAL A 340 5.89 4.20 -19.54
CA VAL A 340 7.12 3.62 -19.00
C VAL A 340 8.34 4.48 -19.40
N ASP A 341 8.34 5.02 -20.62
CA ASP A 341 9.41 5.91 -21.09
C ASP A 341 9.48 7.20 -20.25
N GLU A 342 8.32 7.74 -19.81
CA GLU A 342 8.30 8.85 -18.86
C GLU A 342 9.00 8.49 -17.53
N LEU A 343 8.87 7.27 -17.03
CA LEU A 343 9.55 6.84 -15.81
C LEU A 343 11.07 6.78 -15.95
N ALA A 344 11.58 6.63 -17.17
CA ALA A 344 13.03 6.67 -17.42
C ALA A 344 13.65 8.05 -17.13
N ARG A 345 12.83 9.10 -17.09
CA ARG A 345 13.25 10.49 -16.78
C ARG A 345 13.46 10.71 -15.27
N LEU A 346 12.99 9.81 -14.40
CA LEU A 346 13.12 9.92 -12.95
C LEU A 346 14.55 9.52 -12.50
N PRO A 347 15.35 10.46 -11.98
CA PRO A 347 16.81 10.25 -11.90
C PRO A 347 17.23 9.23 -10.85
N VAL A 348 16.46 9.09 -9.75
CA VAL A 348 16.81 8.27 -8.59
C VAL A 348 15.80 7.14 -8.31
N LEU A 349 14.87 6.91 -9.24
CA LEU A 349 13.85 5.87 -9.09
C LEU A 349 14.52 4.49 -9.11
N ALA A 350 14.52 3.82 -7.97
CA ALA A 350 15.14 2.51 -7.78
C ALA A 350 14.13 1.36 -7.66
N LYS A 351 12.94 1.63 -7.12
CA LYS A 351 11.90 0.63 -6.87
C LYS A 351 10.62 1.00 -7.60
N LEU A 352 10.11 0.08 -8.41
CA LEU A 352 8.89 0.26 -9.19
C LEU A 352 7.97 -0.93 -9.02
N ILE A 353 6.69 -0.70 -8.71
CA ILE A 353 5.64 -1.72 -8.71
C ILE A 353 4.61 -1.36 -9.76
N LEU A 354 4.56 -2.15 -10.83
CA LEU A 354 3.61 -2.02 -11.97
C LEU A 354 2.69 -3.23 -12.11
N ARG A 355 2.63 -4.07 -11.10
CA ARG A 355 1.84 -5.31 -11.11
C ARG A 355 0.38 -5.03 -11.46
N GLY A 356 -0.16 -5.79 -12.44
CA GLY A 356 -1.53 -5.60 -12.92
C GLY A 356 -1.70 -4.50 -13.98
N ALA A 357 -0.63 -3.82 -14.40
CA ALA A 357 -0.64 -2.95 -15.57
C ALA A 357 -0.74 -3.81 -16.84
N PRO A 358 -1.72 -3.56 -17.74
CA PRO A 358 -1.92 -4.36 -18.94
C PRO A 358 -0.94 -3.99 -20.08
N LEU A 359 0.35 -3.90 -19.76
CA LEU A 359 1.39 -3.62 -20.75
C LEU A 359 1.58 -4.82 -21.67
N PRO A 360 1.51 -4.64 -22.98
CA PRO A 360 1.63 -5.74 -23.93
C PRO A 360 3.07 -6.23 -24.04
N GLY A 361 3.30 -7.54 -23.92
CA GLY A 361 4.51 -8.16 -24.42
C GLY A 361 4.52 -8.16 -25.94
N ALA A 362 5.66 -8.12 -26.57
CA ALA A 362 5.78 -8.11 -28.01
C ALA A 362 6.98 -8.93 -28.50
N ARG A 363 6.86 -9.53 -29.69
CA ARG A 363 7.94 -10.28 -30.36
C ARG A 363 8.57 -11.38 -29.48
N GLY A 364 7.80 -11.98 -28.56
CA GLY A 364 8.27 -13.03 -27.65
C GLY A 364 9.08 -12.53 -26.45
N VAL A 365 9.04 -11.23 -26.19
CA VAL A 365 9.57 -10.58 -24.98
C VAL A 365 8.40 -10.26 -24.06
N ASP A 366 8.49 -10.61 -22.80
CA ASP A 366 7.43 -10.27 -21.85
C ASP A 366 7.56 -8.80 -21.36
N SER A 367 6.49 -8.30 -20.77
CA SER A 367 6.45 -6.91 -20.30
C SER A 367 7.51 -6.62 -19.23
N ARG A 368 7.84 -7.59 -18.37
CA ARG A 368 8.87 -7.43 -17.34
C ARG A 368 10.24 -7.17 -17.96
N GLU A 369 10.64 -7.99 -18.93
CA GLU A 369 11.92 -7.84 -19.62
C GLU A 369 12.00 -6.52 -20.38
N MET A 370 10.87 -6.12 -21.01
CA MET A 370 10.79 -4.83 -21.68
C MET A 370 10.94 -3.65 -20.70
N ILE A 371 10.30 -3.70 -19.53
CA ILE A 371 10.45 -2.67 -18.48
C ILE A 371 11.91 -2.59 -18.02
N ILE A 372 12.55 -3.72 -17.74
CA ILE A 372 13.95 -3.77 -17.30
C ILE A 372 14.88 -3.17 -18.36
N ALA A 373 14.64 -3.47 -19.64
CA ALA A 373 15.43 -2.90 -20.74
C ALA A 373 15.22 -1.39 -20.90
N LYS A 374 14.00 -0.89 -20.69
CA LYS A 374 13.65 0.53 -20.82
C LYS A 374 14.13 1.37 -19.62
N LEU A 375 14.17 0.83 -18.40
CA LEU A 375 14.45 1.54 -17.17
C LEU A 375 15.82 1.12 -16.57
N PRO A 376 16.94 1.76 -16.96
CA PRO A 376 18.28 1.36 -16.51
C PRO A 376 18.50 1.59 -15.01
N GLN A 377 17.77 2.52 -14.39
CA GLN A 377 17.92 2.90 -12.98
C GLN A 377 17.20 1.96 -11.99
N ILE A 378 16.24 1.14 -12.46
CA ILE A 378 15.43 0.29 -11.57
C ILE A 378 16.26 -0.86 -11.01
N LEU A 379 16.27 -1.01 -9.69
CA LEU A 379 16.93 -2.10 -8.96
C LEU A 379 15.95 -3.16 -8.45
N ASP A 380 14.69 -2.77 -8.22
CA ASP A 380 13.60 -3.64 -7.79
C ASP A 380 12.38 -3.39 -8.67
N LEU A 381 11.88 -4.45 -9.31
CA LEU A 381 10.65 -4.42 -10.11
C LEU A 381 9.67 -5.45 -9.55
N ASP A 382 8.49 -4.98 -9.12
CA ASP A 382 7.41 -5.81 -8.56
C ASP A 382 7.85 -6.64 -7.34
N ARG A 383 8.70 -6.06 -6.47
CA ARG A 383 9.31 -6.69 -5.28
C ARG A 383 10.26 -7.85 -5.62
N CYS A 384 10.85 -7.79 -6.80
CA CYS A 384 11.89 -8.74 -7.24
C CYS A 384 13.10 -7.96 -7.68
N ASP A 385 14.25 -8.24 -7.11
CA ASP A 385 15.52 -7.60 -7.46
C ASP A 385 15.84 -7.81 -8.94
N VAL A 386 16.40 -6.77 -9.56
CA VAL A 386 16.90 -6.79 -10.93
C VAL A 386 18.41 -6.96 -10.89
N SER A 387 18.86 -8.21 -10.91
CA SER A 387 20.31 -8.49 -10.90
C SER A 387 20.99 -7.96 -12.18
N PRO A 388 22.30 -7.67 -12.14
CA PRO A 388 23.06 -7.24 -13.33
C PRO A 388 22.97 -8.25 -14.49
N VAL A 389 22.89 -9.54 -14.18
CA VAL A 389 22.76 -10.61 -15.18
C VAL A 389 21.37 -10.57 -15.82
N ALA A 390 20.30 -10.45 -15.01
CA ALA A 390 18.93 -10.34 -15.52
C ALA A 390 18.76 -9.09 -16.39
N ARG A 391 19.34 -7.97 -15.97
CA ARG A 391 19.35 -6.72 -16.76
C ARG A 391 20.02 -6.91 -18.11
N ARG A 392 21.24 -7.42 -18.11
CA ARG A 392 22.00 -7.66 -19.36
C ARG A 392 21.22 -8.59 -20.31
N SER A 393 20.61 -9.65 -19.77
CA SER A 393 19.80 -10.58 -20.57
C SER A 393 18.59 -9.89 -21.18
N ALA A 394 17.85 -9.09 -20.42
CA ALA A 394 16.70 -8.33 -20.88
C ALA A 394 17.07 -7.29 -21.97
N GLU A 395 18.18 -6.56 -21.77
CA GLU A 395 18.69 -5.56 -22.71
C GLU A 395 19.12 -6.21 -24.06
N LEU A 396 19.88 -7.29 -24.01
CA LEU A 396 20.30 -8.02 -25.22
C LEU A 396 19.11 -8.66 -25.94
N LEU A 397 18.14 -9.22 -25.19
CA LEU A 397 16.91 -9.73 -25.78
C LEU A 397 16.12 -8.62 -26.48
N PHE A 398 15.98 -7.47 -25.82
CA PHE A 398 15.31 -6.30 -26.39
C PHE A 398 15.99 -5.85 -27.69
N LEU A 399 17.32 -5.71 -27.70
CA LEU A 399 18.09 -5.37 -28.91
C LEU A 399 17.87 -6.39 -30.03
N SER A 400 17.94 -7.69 -29.73
CA SER A 400 17.80 -8.74 -30.74
C SER A 400 16.41 -8.81 -31.35
N ARG A 401 15.36 -8.43 -30.59
CA ARG A 401 13.97 -8.54 -31.04
C ARG A 401 13.42 -7.28 -31.66
N PHE A 402 13.85 -6.13 -31.19
CA PHE A 402 13.34 -4.81 -31.63
C PHE A 402 14.33 -4.01 -32.48
N GLY A 403 15.60 -4.40 -32.54
CA GLY A 403 16.62 -3.77 -33.36
C GLY A 403 16.50 -4.05 -34.87
N VAL A 404 15.46 -4.79 -35.29
CA VAL A 404 15.18 -5.12 -36.70
C VAL A 404 14.02 -4.27 -37.19
N GLU A 405 14.19 -3.61 -38.34
CA GLU A 405 13.15 -2.76 -38.93
C GLU A 405 11.86 -3.55 -39.32
N PRO A 406 10.68 -2.90 -39.22
CA PRO A 406 10.47 -1.51 -38.82
C PRO A 406 10.55 -1.33 -37.31
N ILE A 407 11.29 -0.28 -36.87
CA ILE A 407 11.42 0.09 -35.46
C ILE A 407 10.17 0.86 -35.05
N ALA A 408 9.48 0.38 -34.00
CA ALA A 408 8.37 1.12 -33.42
C ALA A 408 8.87 2.38 -32.71
N PRO A 409 8.20 3.55 -32.90
CA PRO A 409 8.64 4.82 -32.31
C PRO A 409 8.86 4.76 -30.79
N GLU A 410 8.00 4.03 -30.09
CA GLU A 410 8.01 3.81 -28.64
C GLU A 410 9.26 3.05 -28.12
N HIS A 411 10.04 2.45 -29.03
CA HIS A 411 11.24 1.69 -28.66
C HIS A 411 12.52 2.35 -29.15
N SER A 412 12.43 3.39 -29.97
CA SER A 412 13.58 4.03 -30.65
C SER A 412 14.62 4.59 -29.68
N ALA A 413 14.19 5.30 -28.65
CA ALA A 413 15.08 5.89 -27.65
C ALA A 413 15.84 4.82 -26.85
N THR A 414 15.14 3.76 -26.45
CA THR A 414 15.75 2.62 -25.73
C THR A 414 16.76 1.89 -26.61
N LEU A 415 16.43 1.65 -27.87
CA LEU A 415 17.32 1.00 -28.82
C LEU A 415 18.58 1.83 -29.07
N ALA A 416 18.45 3.14 -29.27
CA ALA A 416 19.61 4.04 -29.45
C ALA A 416 20.54 4.02 -28.24
N ARG A 417 19.97 4.08 -27.02
CA ARG A 417 20.74 3.98 -25.77
C ARG A 417 21.47 2.64 -25.64
N LEU A 418 20.78 1.53 -25.88
CA LEU A 418 21.36 0.19 -25.75
C LEU A 418 22.40 -0.10 -26.83
N ALA A 419 22.16 0.33 -28.09
CA ALA A 419 23.14 0.21 -29.17
C ALA A 419 24.44 0.93 -28.80
N ALA A 420 24.35 2.18 -28.32
CA ALA A 420 25.54 2.94 -27.91
C ALA A 420 26.33 2.23 -26.79
N ILE A 421 25.66 1.59 -25.82
CA ILE A 421 26.31 0.85 -24.73
C ILE A 421 27.03 -0.40 -25.25
N TYR A 422 26.37 -1.17 -26.11
CA TYR A 422 26.87 -2.48 -26.56
C TYR A 422 27.85 -2.36 -27.74
N ASP A 423 27.71 -1.36 -28.62
CA ASP A 423 28.69 -1.07 -29.67
C ASP A 423 30.01 -0.62 -29.08
N MET A 424 30.00 0.27 -28.07
CA MET A 424 31.23 0.64 -27.34
C MET A 424 31.90 -0.57 -26.67
N GLN A 425 31.15 -1.53 -26.14
CA GLN A 425 31.72 -2.74 -25.54
C GLN A 425 32.35 -3.67 -26.59
N ASN A 426 31.74 -3.78 -27.78
CA ASN A 426 32.29 -4.56 -28.89
C ASN A 426 33.59 -3.92 -29.42
N ASP A 427 33.65 -2.60 -29.53
CA ASP A 427 34.86 -1.89 -29.96
C ASP A 427 36.01 -2.03 -28.94
N MET A 428 35.71 -2.03 -27.63
CA MET A 428 36.70 -2.30 -26.58
C MET A 428 37.21 -3.76 -26.64
N GLN A 429 36.34 -4.72 -26.90
CA GLN A 429 36.75 -6.13 -27.04
C GLN A 429 37.53 -6.36 -28.32
N ASN A 430 37.15 -5.74 -29.42
CA ASN A 430 37.87 -5.83 -30.69
C ASN A 430 39.23 -5.12 -30.64
N GLY A 431 39.35 -4.00 -29.89
CA GLY A 431 40.61 -3.31 -29.66
C GLY A 431 41.65 -4.13 -28.86
N LEU A 432 41.20 -5.05 -28.02
CA LEU A 432 42.07 -5.99 -27.27
C LEU A 432 42.53 -7.19 -28.12
N HIS A 433 41.86 -7.49 -29.24
CA HIS A 433 42.20 -8.60 -30.15
C HIS A 433 43.12 -8.22 -31.30
N GLN A 434 43.45 -6.91 -31.49
CA GLN A 434 44.36 -6.47 -32.57
C GLN A 434 45.86 -6.61 -32.30
N GLN A 435 46.26 -7.37 -31.26
CA GLN A 435 47.68 -7.68 -30.99
C GLN A 435 48.05 -9.14 -31.10
N CYS A 436 47.50 -9.91 -32.05
CA CYS A 436 48.08 -11.19 -32.44
C CYS A 436 47.89 -11.43 -33.95
N PRO A 437 48.95 -11.76 -34.71
CA PRO A 437 48.86 -11.95 -36.15
C PRO A 437 48.36 -13.36 -36.51
N SER A 438 47.40 -13.36 -37.42
CA SER A 438 47.08 -14.37 -38.41
C SER A 438 47.43 -15.81 -38.23
N SER A 439 46.44 -16.69 -38.07
CA SER A 439 46.38 -17.95 -38.83
C SER A 439 44.92 -18.30 -39.09
N GLY A 440 44.60 -18.59 -40.35
CA GLY A 440 43.25 -18.82 -40.83
C GLY A 440 42.64 -20.10 -40.25
N ALA A 441 41.48 -19.94 -39.70
CA ALA A 441 40.52 -21.00 -39.47
C ALA A 441 39.10 -20.40 -39.60
N ALA A 442 38.24 -21.13 -40.32
CA ALA A 442 36.88 -20.76 -40.65
C ALA A 442 36.06 -20.31 -39.43
N ALA A 443 35.24 -19.28 -39.62
CA ALA A 443 34.30 -18.77 -38.63
C ALA A 443 33.38 -19.88 -38.13
N PRO A 444 33.21 -20.03 -36.79
CA PRO A 444 32.18 -20.93 -36.29
C PRO A 444 30.78 -20.36 -36.58
N PRO A 445 29.78 -21.23 -36.85
CA PRO A 445 28.44 -20.75 -37.14
C PRO A 445 27.88 -19.96 -35.99
N ALA A 446 27.18 -18.88 -36.32
CA ALA A 446 26.52 -17.97 -35.37
C ALA A 446 25.78 -18.78 -34.31
N ALA A 447 26.18 -18.63 -33.05
CA ALA A 447 25.48 -19.20 -31.91
C ALA A 447 24.06 -18.60 -31.87
N THR A 448 23.08 -19.42 -32.17
CA THR A 448 21.68 -19.07 -32.17
C THR A 448 21.29 -18.55 -30.75
N ALA A 449 20.52 -17.48 -30.71
CA ALA A 449 20.02 -16.80 -29.51
C ALA A 449 19.32 -17.72 -28.47
N SER A 450 19.17 -19.02 -28.77
CA SER A 450 18.58 -20.02 -27.89
C SER A 450 19.49 -20.43 -26.72
N THR A 451 20.79 -20.12 -26.77
CA THR A 451 21.77 -20.60 -25.77
C THR A 451 21.81 -19.74 -24.51
N ILE A 452 21.34 -18.48 -24.57
CA ILE A 452 21.41 -17.52 -23.45
C ILE A 452 20.28 -17.78 -22.43
N TYR A 453 19.16 -18.39 -22.86
CA TYR A 453 18.01 -18.70 -22.00
C TYR A 453 17.93 -20.17 -21.60
N SER A 454 18.93 -20.95 -21.86
CA SER A 454 18.98 -22.34 -21.46
C SER A 454 20.17 -22.58 -20.53
N LYS A 455 19.90 -23.21 -19.41
CA LYS A 455 20.90 -23.66 -18.46
C LYS A 455 21.09 -25.17 -18.60
N ARG A 456 22.34 -25.63 -18.46
CA ARG A 456 22.67 -27.05 -18.48
C ARG A 456 22.48 -27.60 -17.07
N VAL A 457 21.40 -28.33 -16.87
CA VAL A 457 21.06 -28.93 -15.57
C VAL A 457 21.07 -30.44 -15.64
N ARG A 458 21.34 -31.08 -14.51
CA ARG A 458 21.25 -32.53 -14.36
C ARG A 458 19.89 -32.90 -13.79
N LEU A 459 19.19 -33.77 -14.47
CA LEU A 459 17.92 -34.34 -14.04
C LEU A 459 18.18 -35.68 -13.36
N GLU A 460 17.71 -35.88 -12.13
CA GLU A 460 17.95 -37.10 -11.33
C GLU A 460 16.63 -37.67 -10.78
N HIS A 461 16.50 -39.02 -10.85
CA HIS A 461 15.45 -39.79 -10.18
C HIS A 461 15.92 -41.22 -9.91
N ALA A 462 15.77 -41.68 -8.66
CA ALA A 462 16.05 -43.06 -8.24
C ALA A 462 17.40 -43.61 -8.75
N GLY A 463 18.47 -42.81 -8.68
CA GLY A 463 19.81 -43.18 -9.11
C GLY A 463 20.06 -43.10 -10.63
N ARG A 464 19.08 -42.71 -11.43
CA ARG A 464 19.24 -42.40 -12.85
C ARG A 464 19.46 -40.91 -13.02
N SER A 465 20.39 -40.52 -13.87
CA SER A 465 20.66 -39.11 -14.16
C SER A 465 20.83 -38.86 -15.66
N LYS A 466 20.42 -37.68 -16.11
CA LYS A 466 20.66 -37.17 -17.48
C LYS A 466 20.89 -35.68 -17.45
N GLU A 467 21.91 -35.21 -18.16
CA GLU A 467 22.14 -33.80 -18.37
C GLU A 467 21.32 -33.29 -19.57
N ARG A 468 20.71 -32.12 -19.39
CA ARG A 468 19.95 -31.46 -20.45
C ARG A 468 20.09 -29.94 -20.33
N SER A 469 20.12 -29.28 -21.48
CA SER A 469 19.93 -27.84 -21.57
C SER A 469 18.43 -27.57 -21.50
N LEU A 470 17.99 -26.89 -20.44
CA LEU A 470 16.59 -26.52 -20.23
C LEU A 470 16.41 -25.02 -20.43
N SER A 471 15.36 -24.64 -21.15
CA SER A 471 14.98 -23.23 -21.25
C SER A 471 14.46 -22.74 -19.89
N LEU A 472 14.96 -21.60 -19.44
CA LEU A 472 14.50 -20.96 -18.21
C LEU A 472 13.04 -20.48 -18.28
N ALA A 473 12.45 -20.45 -19.48
CA ALA A 473 11.04 -20.15 -19.70
C ALA A 473 10.11 -21.38 -19.56
N LEU A 474 10.65 -22.56 -19.24
CA LEU A 474 9.83 -23.75 -19.04
C LEU A 474 9.17 -23.73 -17.65
N PRO A 475 7.85 -23.95 -17.56
CA PRO A 475 7.19 -24.13 -16.28
C PRO A 475 7.53 -25.48 -15.65
N ILE A 476 7.53 -25.55 -14.32
CA ILE A 476 7.95 -26.72 -13.54
C ILE A 476 7.16 -27.99 -13.93
N HIS A 477 5.85 -27.88 -14.15
CA HIS A 477 5.04 -29.04 -14.56
C HIS A 477 5.49 -29.66 -15.91
N LYS A 478 6.01 -28.85 -16.85
CA LYS A 478 6.56 -29.34 -18.11
C LYS A 478 7.91 -30.02 -17.92
N ILE A 479 8.70 -29.56 -16.95
CA ILE A 479 9.99 -30.17 -16.58
C ILE A 479 9.74 -31.54 -15.94
N VAL A 480 8.72 -31.67 -15.08
CA VAL A 480 8.29 -32.95 -14.53
C VAL A 480 7.92 -33.93 -15.65
N GLY A 481 7.12 -33.50 -16.63
CA GLY A 481 6.78 -34.35 -17.78
C GLY A 481 7.97 -34.71 -18.67
N LEU A 482 8.98 -33.84 -18.78
CA LEU A 482 10.22 -34.13 -19.49
C LEU A 482 11.06 -35.15 -18.71
N GLY A 483 11.21 -34.94 -17.40
CA GLY A 483 11.94 -35.87 -16.49
C GLY A 483 11.33 -37.26 -16.51
N ALA A 484 10.01 -37.35 -16.44
CA ALA A 484 9.25 -38.61 -16.51
C ALA A 484 9.58 -39.40 -17.79
N ARG A 485 9.60 -38.74 -18.94
CA ARG A 485 9.96 -39.35 -20.24
C ARG A 485 11.44 -39.76 -20.32
N LEU A 486 12.34 -39.00 -19.73
CA LEU A 486 13.78 -39.23 -19.83
C LEU A 486 14.30 -40.24 -18.84
N LEU A 487 13.72 -40.30 -17.63
CA LEU A 487 14.18 -41.12 -16.50
C LEU A 487 13.25 -42.31 -16.19
N GLY A 488 12.04 -42.33 -16.78
CA GLY A 488 11.11 -43.46 -16.73
C GLY A 488 10.38 -43.59 -15.40
N PHE A 489 9.74 -42.52 -14.92
CA PHE A 489 8.92 -42.52 -13.71
C PHE A 489 7.51 -42.01 -14.01
N ASP A 490 6.58 -42.27 -13.09
CA ASP A 490 5.21 -41.77 -13.14
C ASP A 490 5.18 -40.35 -12.54
N PRO A 491 4.78 -39.31 -13.31
CA PRO A 491 4.68 -37.94 -12.78
C PRO A 491 3.73 -37.78 -11.61
N ASP A 492 2.70 -38.61 -11.54
CA ASP A 492 1.67 -38.54 -10.50
C ASP A 492 2.11 -39.17 -9.18
N ALA A 493 3.14 -40.01 -9.21
CA ALA A 493 3.75 -40.60 -8.04
C ALA A 493 4.74 -39.68 -7.29
N LEU A 494 5.16 -38.55 -7.92
CA LEU A 494 6.13 -37.64 -7.34
C LEU A 494 5.55 -36.78 -6.23
N LYS A 495 6.35 -36.55 -5.19
CA LYS A 495 6.06 -35.56 -4.13
C LYS A 495 6.45 -34.13 -4.56
N GLY A 496 7.47 -33.98 -5.37
CA GLY A 496 7.96 -32.70 -5.85
C GLY A 496 9.25 -32.78 -6.65
N VAL A 497 9.85 -31.64 -6.92
CA VAL A 497 11.17 -31.52 -7.56
C VAL A 497 12.09 -30.77 -6.59
N GLU A 498 13.19 -31.39 -6.19
CA GLU A 498 14.19 -30.77 -5.32
C GLU A 498 15.28 -30.15 -6.19
N LEU A 499 15.47 -28.83 -6.04
CA LEU A 499 16.57 -28.11 -6.68
C LEU A 499 17.79 -28.15 -5.76
N ARG A 500 18.88 -28.77 -6.22
CA ARG A 500 20.19 -28.78 -5.57
C ARG A 500 21.14 -27.91 -6.37
N ARG A 501 21.68 -26.90 -5.73
CA ARG A 501 22.66 -26.00 -6.36
C ARG A 501 24.00 -26.72 -6.59
N ALA A 502 24.68 -26.31 -7.63
CA ALA A 502 26.07 -26.77 -7.86
C ALA A 502 27.02 -26.32 -6.73
N ASP A 503 26.73 -25.15 -6.12
CA ASP A 503 27.45 -24.67 -4.93
C ASP A 503 26.81 -25.26 -3.65
N PRO A 504 27.56 -26.08 -2.87
CA PRO A 504 27.04 -26.69 -1.66
C PRO A 504 26.75 -25.73 -0.50
N ALA A 505 27.08 -24.45 -0.62
CA ALA A 505 26.75 -23.43 0.36
C ALA A 505 25.23 -23.11 0.41
N TYR A 506 24.48 -23.46 -0.64
CA TYR A 506 23.05 -23.22 -0.72
C TYR A 506 22.25 -24.47 -0.34
N PRO A 507 21.24 -24.37 0.54
CA PRO A 507 20.39 -25.49 0.89
C PRO A 507 19.54 -25.95 -0.29
N ALA A 508 19.20 -27.24 -0.31
CA ALA A 508 18.29 -27.79 -1.31
C ALA A 508 16.86 -27.18 -1.15
N GLU A 509 16.25 -26.82 -2.26
CA GLU A 509 14.91 -26.19 -2.31
C GLU A 509 13.89 -27.14 -2.95
N LEU A 510 12.76 -27.39 -2.26
CA LEU A 510 11.69 -28.24 -2.76
C LEU A 510 10.67 -27.41 -3.56
N LEU A 511 10.58 -27.70 -4.86
CA LEU A 511 9.63 -27.07 -5.79
C LEU A 511 8.35 -27.90 -5.90
N CYS A 512 7.20 -27.26 -5.87
CA CYS A 512 5.94 -27.97 -6.05
C CYS A 512 5.76 -28.45 -7.52
N ARG A 513 5.41 -29.72 -7.72
CA ARG A 513 5.25 -30.35 -9.04
C ARG A 513 4.16 -29.71 -9.95
N THR A 514 3.19 -29.03 -9.34
CA THR A 514 2.04 -28.42 -10.03
C THR A 514 2.21 -26.93 -10.29
N MET A 515 3.40 -26.36 -10.01
CA MET A 515 3.63 -24.95 -10.21
C MET A 515 3.70 -24.59 -11.71
N ASP A 516 2.90 -23.61 -12.11
CA ASP A 516 3.02 -22.92 -13.40
C ASP A 516 4.18 -21.92 -13.40
N ASN A 517 4.91 -21.82 -12.30
CA ASN A 517 6.09 -20.99 -12.17
C ASN A 517 7.16 -21.41 -13.16
N LEU A 518 7.77 -20.43 -13.79
CA LEU A 518 8.83 -20.66 -14.76
C LEU A 518 10.13 -20.98 -14.04
N LEU A 519 10.96 -21.82 -14.67
CA LEU A 519 12.26 -22.23 -14.13
C LEU A 519 13.17 -21.05 -13.78
N ARG A 520 13.08 -19.93 -14.52
CA ARG A 520 13.82 -18.69 -14.26
C ARG A 520 13.54 -18.03 -12.93
N GLN A 521 12.41 -18.35 -12.27
CA GLN A 521 12.04 -17.78 -10.96
C GLN A 521 12.85 -18.39 -9.80
N PHE A 522 13.60 -19.45 -10.06
CA PHE A 522 14.36 -20.19 -9.06
C PHE A 522 15.89 -20.01 -9.21
N ASP A 523 16.32 -19.04 -10.01
CA ASP A 523 17.73 -18.63 -10.14
C ASP A 523 18.68 -19.79 -10.42
N ILE A 524 18.33 -20.61 -11.41
CA ILE A 524 19.06 -21.84 -11.77
C ILE A 524 20.31 -21.52 -12.58
N ASP A 525 21.43 -22.15 -12.20
CA ASP A 525 22.72 -22.03 -12.85
C ASP A 525 23.17 -23.30 -13.57
N ASP A 526 24.20 -23.17 -14.43
CA ASP A 526 24.81 -24.29 -15.10
C ASP A 526 25.45 -25.25 -14.08
N GLY A 527 25.06 -26.51 -14.13
CA GLY A 527 25.53 -27.53 -13.21
C GLY A 527 24.60 -27.86 -12.05
N ASP A 528 23.52 -27.07 -11.85
CA ASP A 528 22.49 -27.38 -10.87
C ASP A 528 21.78 -28.69 -11.16
N VAL A 529 21.24 -29.32 -10.12
CA VAL A 529 20.59 -30.64 -10.20
C VAL A 529 19.12 -30.52 -9.82
N LEU A 530 18.25 -31.00 -10.68
CA LEU A 530 16.82 -31.17 -10.41
C LEU A 530 16.55 -32.64 -10.07
N VAL A 531 16.28 -32.91 -8.80
CA VAL A 531 15.99 -34.26 -8.30
C VAL A 531 14.48 -34.45 -8.19
N PHE A 532 13.94 -35.41 -8.91
CA PHE A 532 12.52 -35.76 -8.85
C PHE A 532 12.31 -36.73 -7.66
N VAL A 533 11.58 -36.28 -6.62
CA VAL A 533 11.39 -36.96 -5.33
C VAL A 533 9.95 -37.39 -5.08
#